data_bf8b81251648a831b6ca1379e897c491
#
_entry.id   bf8b81251648a831b6ca1379e897c491
#
_cell.length_a   1.000
_cell.length_b   1.000
_cell.length_c   1.000
_cell.angle_alpha   90.00
_cell.angle_beta   90.00
_cell.angle_gamma   90.00
#
_symmetry.space_group_name_H-M   'P 1'
#
loop_
_entity.id
_entity.type
_entity.pdbx_description
1 polymer ?
#
loop_
_entity_poly.entity_id
_entity_poly.type
_entity_poly.pdbx_seq_one_letter_code
_entity_poly.pdbx_strand_id
1 'polypeptide(L)'
;MGADSVILITGKGNETRQKRGIEYIDCPTDVEYATKALKEYDRTHGLDSDEKIKSVQDILPQLHKLHNKRVVIKLGGSCLDDEALMKNLLEDIALLTMVGAKILVVHGGGKEISKTLDKMNLKSEFYEGYRVTGDEEMNVVEMVLSGSVNKKIVERFSQSDIQVVGISGADGNILTAVPKYINGKALGRVGDITKVDTSLVDTLFDKGYTVVLSPVGRCSSLGTVNINADDAAGQMALAIDADYLVYITDVNGIFLDSQNEKTALERITVEKAKMLLDSGLAKGGMIPKLTNIINLIENGVKEVAVLNGRVRYNIISEFIGAKTMGTVVTGD
;
A
#
# COMPACT_ATOMS: atom_id res chain seq x y z
N MET A 1 -2.80 29.05 -19.92
CA MET A 1 -1.55 28.93 -19.14
C MET A 1 -0.93 27.61 -19.51
N GLY A 2 0.39 27.53 -19.76
CA GLY A 2 1.04 26.25 -20.05
C GLY A 2 1.24 25.43 -18.77
N ALA A 3 1.55 24.13 -18.93
CA ALA A 3 1.79 23.20 -17.79
C ALA A 3 2.89 23.68 -16.80
N ASP A 4 3.78 24.57 -17.25
CA ASP A 4 4.91 25.10 -16.47
C ASP A 4 4.67 26.53 -15.92
N SER A 5 3.42 26.99 -15.94
CA SER A 5 3.11 28.33 -15.49
C SER A 5 2.93 28.36 -13.97
N VAL A 6 3.66 29.28 -13.30
CA VAL A 6 3.50 29.58 -11.89
C VAL A 6 2.64 30.84 -11.74
N ILE A 7 1.55 30.74 -10.96
CA ILE A 7 0.72 31.88 -10.59
C ILE A 7 1.17 32.35 -9.22
N LEU A 8 1.71 33.56 -9.16
CA LEU A 8 2.02 34.24 -7.91
C LEU A 8 0.91 35.23 -7.60
N ILE A 9 0.19 35.02 -6.50
CA ILE A 9 -0.82 35.95 -6.00
C ILE A 9 -0.19 36.71 -4.83
N THR A 10 -0.02 38.02 -5.01
CA THR A 10 0.52 38.90 -4.00
C THR A 10 -0.57 39.91 -3.61
N GLY A 11 -0.81 40.06 -2.34
CA GLY A 11 -1.81 41.05 -1.88
C GLY A 11 -2.25 40.81 -0.45
N LYS A 12 -3.49 40.45 -0.26
CA LYS A 12 -4.14 40.42 1.06
C LYS A 12 -3.85 39.16 1.90
N GLY A 13 -3.40 38.08 1.30
CA GLY A 13 -3.29 36.80 2.00
C GLY A 13 -4.66 36.32 2.52
N ASN A 14 -4.78 36.18 3.84
CA ASN A 14 -6.02 35.72 4.50
C ASN A 14 -6.95 36.85 4.96
N GLU A 15 -6.71 38.11 4.58
CA GLU A 15 -7.59 39.19 4.95
C GLU A 15 -8.93 39.12 4.21
N THR A 16 -10.04 39.22 4.97
CA THR A 16 -11.42 39.15 4.43
C THR A 16 -12.02 40.55 4.20
N ARG A 17 -11.29 41.62 4.49
CA ARG A 17 -11.77 43.00 4.33
C ARG A 17 -10.73 43.87 3.65
N GLN A 18 -11.20 44.76 2.80
CA GLN A 18 -10.37 45.75 2.13
C GLN A 18 -10.87 47.20 2.42
N LYS A 19 -9.95 48.08 2.78
CA LYS A 19 -10.27 49.49 2.92
C LYS A 19 -10.41 50.16 1.54
N ARG A 20 -11.58 50.72 1.28
CA ARG A 20 -11.83 51.59 0.11
C ARG A 20 -12.32 52.93 0.55
N GLY A 21 -11.46 53.95 0.44
CA GLY A 21 -11.73 55.26 1.05
C GLY A 21 -11.75 55.21 2.59
N ILE A 22 -12.90 55.52 3.19
CA ILE A 22 -13.11 55.51 4.65
C ILE A 22 -13.79 54.21 5.14
N GLU A 23 -14.26 53.35 4.23
CA GLU A 23 -15.03 52.15 4.56
C GLU A 23 -14.20 50.89 4.40
N TYR A 24 -14.56 49.85 5.15
CA TYR A 24 -14.07 48.49 5.00
C TYR A 24 -15.13 47.67 4.29
N ILE A 25 -14.75 47.07 3.15
CA ILE A 25 -15.62 46.24 2.34
C ILE A 25 -15.16 44.77 2.49
N ASP A 26 -16.10 43.89 2.74
CA ASP A 26 -15.83 42.46 2.75
C ASP A 26 -15.40 42.00 1.34
N CYS A 27 -14.36 41.18 1.28
CA CYS A 27 -13.81 40.66 0.02
C CYS A 27 -13.23 39.25 0.23
N PRO A 28 -13.27 38.42 -0.79
CA PRO A 28 -12.63 37.09 -0.73
C PRO A 28 -11.15 37.18 -0.43
N THR A 29 -10.63 36.19 0.25
CA THR A 29 -9.19 36.00 0.48
C THR A 29 -8.46 35.69 -0.85
N ASP A 30 -7.15 35.83 -0.87
CA ASP A 30 -6.33 35.48 -2.04
C ASP A 30 -6.50 33.98 -2.40
N VAL A 31 -6.68 33.11 -1.39
CA VAL A 31 -6.95 31.67 -1.60
C VAL A 31 -8.30 31.45 -2.29
N GLU A 32 -9.34 32.17 -1.87
CA GLU A 32 -10.67 32.07 -2.48
C GLU A 32 -10.66 32.60 -3.92
N TYR A 33 -9.96 33.72 -4.19
CA TYR A 33 -9.78 34.22 -5.55
C TYR A 33 -9.01 33.24 -6.43
N ALA A 34 -7.90 32.68 -5.93
CA ALA A 34 -7.11 31.70 -6.66
C ALA A 34 -7.92 30.43 -6.94
N THR A 35 -8.65 29.94 -5.95
CA THR A 35 -9.51 28.76 -6.11
C THR A 35 -10.60 28.99 -7.13
N LYS A 36 -11.24 30.16 -7.12
CA LYS A 36 -12.26 30.51 -8.10
C LYS A 36 -11.67 30.63 -9.50
N ALA A 37 -10.53 31.30 -9.66
CA ALA A 37 -9.84 31.43 -10.94
C ALA A 37 -9.39 30.09 -11.52
N LEU A 38 -8.85 29.20 -10.67
CA LEU A 38 -8.47 27.84 -11.09
C LEU A 38 -9.68 27.01 -11.51
N LYS A 39 -10.79 27.05 -10.75
CA LYS A 39 -12.04 26.38 -11.15
C LYS A 39 -12.60 26.89 -12.46
N GLU A 40 -12.53 28.20 -12.71
CA GLU A 40 -12.96 28.81 -13.98
C GLU A 40 -12.03 28.42 -15.12
N TYR A 41 -10.70 28.38 -14.88
CA TYR A 41 -9.73 27.90 -15.85
C TYR A 41 -9.96 26.43 -16.20
N ASP A 42 -10.16 25.57 -15.20
CA ASP A 42 -10.43 24.14 -15.42
C ASP A 42 -11.74 23.93 -16.17
N ARG A 43 -12.77 24.76 -15.90
CA ARG A 43 -14.04 24.73 -16.62
C ARG A 43 -13.89 25.11 -18.09
N THR A 44 -12.98 26.04 -18.41
CA THR A 44 -12.81 26.58 -19.78
C THR A 44 -11.70 25.89 -20.57
N HIS A 45 -10.73 25.25 -19.88
CA HIS A 45 -9.55 24.62 -20.48
C HIS A 45 -9.38 23.14 -20.06
N GLY A 46 -10.31 22.58 -19.25
CA GLY A 46 -10.34 21.15 -18.96
C GLY A 46 -10.70 20.35 -20.22
N LEU A 47 -10.56 19.03 -20.11
CA LEU A 47 -10.99 18.12 -21.18
C LEU A 47 -12.44 18.44 -21.58
N ASP A 48 -12.70 18.55 -22.87
CA ASP A 48 -14.08 18.69 -23.36
C ASP A 48 -14.90 17.42 -23.09
N SER A 49 -16.20 17.47 -23.38
CA SER A 49 -17.06 16.32 -23.08
C SER A 49 -16.68 15.08 -23.90
N ASP A 50 -16.26 15.25 -25.13
CA ASP A 50 -15.88 14.15 -26.00
C ASP A 50 -14.56 13.53 -25.58
N GLU A 51 -13.58 14.33 -25.18
CA GLU A 51 -12.31 13.85 -24.61
C GLU A 51 -12.51 13.09 -23.31
N LYS A 52 -13.40 13.56 -22.42
CA LYS A 52 -13.76 12.84 -21.18
C LYS A 52 -14.41 11.49 -21.48
N ILE A 53 -15.38 11.47 -22.40
CA ILE A 53 -16.06 10.23 -22.80
C ILE A 53 -15.06 9.26 -23.42
N LYS A 54 -14.19 9.73 -24.30
CA LYS A 54 -13.15 8.91 -24.92
C LYS A 54 -12.19 8.34 -23.88
N SER A 55 -11.73 9.15 -22.92
CA SER A 55 -10.86 8.68 -21.83
C SER A 55 -11.52 7.56 -21.02
N VAL A 56 -12.83 7.71 -20.72
CA VAL A 56 -13.58 6.65 -20.02
C VAL A 56 -13.70 5.39 -20.88
N GLN A 57 -13.98 5.53 -22.17
CA GLN A 57 -14.07 4.39 -23.11
C GLN A 57 -12.74 3.64 -23.23
N ASP A 58 -11.61 4.34 -23.18
CA ASP A 58 -10.28 3.75 -23.30
C ASP A 58 -9.85 3.02 -21.99
N ILE A 59 -10.22 3.57 -20.84
CA ILE A 59 -9.80 3.09 -19.52
C ILE A 59 -10.73 1.99 -18.97
N LEU A 60 -12.05 2.15 -19.12
CA LEU A 60 -13.05 1.27 -18.53
C LEU A 60 -12.87 -0.21 -18.92
N PRO A 61 -12.57 -0.59 -20.17
CA PRO A 61 -12.33 -1.99 -20.53
C PRO A 61 -11.11 -2.59 -19.82
N GLN A 62 -10.09 -1.77 -19.51
CA GLN A 62 -8.90 -2.22 -18.79
C GLN A 62 -9.20 -2.46 -17.32
N LEU A 63 -9.89 -1.53 -16.68
CA LEU A 63 -10.36 -1.69 -15.32
C LEU A 63 -11.34 -2.87 -15.17
N HIS A 64 -12.21 -3.09 -16.18
CA HIS A 64 -13.15 -4.22 -16.16
C HIS A 64 -12.46 -5.60 -16.14
N LYS A 65 -11.24 -5.72 -16.65
CA LYS A 65 -10.44 -6.95 -16.53
C LYS A 65 -10.16 -7.34 -15.08
N LEU A 66 -10.25 -6.39 -14.16
CA LEU A 66 -10.07 -6.61 -12.72
C LEU A 66 -11.33 -7.16 -12.03
N HIS A 67 -12.46 -7.19 -12.73
CA HIS A 67 -13.69 -7.72 -12.16
C HIS A 67 -13.52 -9.19 -11.72
N ASN A 68 -13.84 -9.48 -10.46
CA ASN A 68 -13.60 -10.75 -9.77
C ASN A 68 -12.11 -11.17 -9.63
N LYS A 69 -11.15 -10.31 -10.00
CA LYS A 69 -9.74 -10.58 -9.74
C LYS A 69 -9.42 -10.41 -8.27
N ARG A 70 -8.56 -11.29 -7.74
CA ARG A 70 -8.06 -11.24 -6.37
C ARG A 70 -6.75 -10.46 -6.35
N VAL A 71 -6.74 -9.37 -5.61
CA VAL A 71 -5.58 -8.47 -5.51
C VAL A 71 -5.18 -8.33 -4.06
N VAL A 72 -3.94 -8.69 -3.76
CA VAL A 72 -3.34 -8.43 -2.45
C VAL A 72 -2.50 -7.16 -2.53
N ILE A 73 -2.73 -6.22 -1.64
CA ILE A 73 -1.97 -4.96 -1.58
C ILE A 73 -1.31 -4.86 -0.21
N LYS A 74 0.02 -4.87 -0.18
CA LYS A 74 0.76 -4.67 1.07
C LYS A 74 1.11 -3.20 1.23
N LEU A 75 0.63 -2.58 2.30
CA LEU A 75 0.95 -1.20 2.66
C LEU A 75 2.17 -1.14 3.58
N GLY A 76 3.25 -0.49 3.13
CA GLY A 76 4.46 -0.26 3.92
C GLY A 76 4.28 0.79 5.02
N GLY A 77 5.14 0.73 6.05
CA GLY A 77 5.03 1.59 7.22
C GLY A 77 5.19 3.09 6.94
N SER A 78 5.99 3.48 5.93
CA SER A 78 6.17 4.90 5.57
C SER A 78 4.90 5.56 5.02
N CYS A 79 4.06 4.79 4.32
CA CYS A 79 2.80 5.29 3.79
C CYS A 79 1.72 5.44 4.87
N LEU A 80 1.84 4.72 5.99
CA LEU A 80 0.88 4.77 7.09
C LEU A 80 0.99 6.06 7.93
N ASP A 81 2.16 6.72 7.90
CA ASP A 81 2.46 7.91 8.68
C ASP A 81 2.06 9.22 7.98
N ASP A 82 1.91 9.19 6.65
CA ASP A 82 1.56 10.35 5.83
C ASP A 82 0.08 10.30 5.44
N GLU A 83 -0.70 11.24 5.97
CA GLU A 83 -2.15 11.27 5.74
C GLU A 83 -2.53 11.50 4.27
N ALA A 84 -1.78 12.33 3.56
CA ALA A 84 -2.06 12.64 2.16
C ALA A 84 -1.72 11.44 1.26
N LEU A 85 -0.58 10.78 1.52
CA LEU A 85 -0.21 9.56 0.80
C LEU A 85 -1.22 8.44 1.06
N MET A 86 -1.59 8.23 2.32
CA MET A 86 -2.58 7.22 2.67
C MET A 86 -3.90 7.48 1.97
N LYS A 87 -4.39 8.72 1.97
CA LYS A 87 -5.63 9.08 1.27
C LYS A 87 -5.58 8.71 -0.21
N ASN A 88 -4.51 9.08 -0.91
CA ASN A 88 -4.36 8.77 -2.34
C ASN A 88 -4.36 7.25 -2.60
N LEU A 89 -3.62 6.47 -1.79
CA LEU A 89 -3.58 5.01 -1.92
C LEU A 89 -4.95 4.37 -1.67
N LEU A 90 -5.69 4.86 -0.68
CA LEU A 90 -7.02 4.33 -0.37
C LEU A 90 -8.05 4.71 -1.45
N GLU A 91 -7.91 5.88 -2.09
CA GLU A 91 -8.72 6.27 -3.25
C GLU A 91 -8.48 5.31 -4.43
N ASP A 92 -7.23 4.97 -4.73
CA ASP A 92 -6.89 3.98 -5.76
C ASP A 92 -7.50 2.61 -5.43
N ILE A 93 -7.33 2.13 -4.20
CA ILE A 93 -7.87 0.84 -3.74
C ILE A 93 -9.40 0.83 -3.79
N ALA A 94 -10.06 1.92 -3.40
CA ALA A 94 -11.51 2.04 -3.47
C ALA A 94 -12.00 1.92 -4.93
N LEU A 95 -11.32 2.57 -5.87
CA LEU A 95 -11.65 2.47 -7.29
C LEU A 95 -11.53 1.03 -7.81
N LEU A 96 -10.45 0.31 -7.43
CA LEU A 96 -10.31 -1.11 -7.79
C LEU A 96 -11.45 -1.97 -7.21
N THR A 97 -11.88 -1.69 -5.98
CA THR A 97 -13.03 -2.37 -5.36
C THR A 97 -14.33 -2.05 -6.12
N MET A 98 -14.55 -0.79 -6.48
CA MET A 98 -15.76 -0.34 -7.21
C MET A 98 -15.89 -1.00 -8.60
N VAL A 99 -14.80 -1.31 -9.26
CA VAL A 99 -14.83 -2.06 -10.54
C VAL A 99 -14.95 -3.57 -10.35
N GLY A 100 -15.10 -4.04 -9.10
CA GLY A 100 -15.41 -5.42 -8.75
C GLY A 100 -14.18 -6.31 -8.47
N ALA A 101 -13.01 -5.73 -8.21
CA ALA A 101 -11.87 -6.50 -7.72
C ALA A 101 -12.09 -6.94 -6.26
N LYS A 102 -11.64 -8.13 -5.90
CA LYS A 102 -11.64 -8.67 -4.54
C LYS A 102 -10.31 -8.28 -3.86
N ILE A 103 -10.36 -7.29 -2.99
CA ILE A 103 -9.14 -6.67 -2.44
C ILE A 103 -8.85 -7.14 -1.01
N LEU A 104 -7.62 -7.63 -0.80
CA LEU A 104 -7.04 -7.86 0.52
C LEU A 104 -5.88 -6.88 0.74
N VAL A 105 -6.02 -6.01 1.72
CA VAL A 105 -4.96 -5.10 2.16
C VAL A 105 -4.23 -5.72 3.35
N VAL A 106 -2.93 -5.96 3.24
CA VAL A 106 -2.07 -6.35 4.36
C VAL A 106 -1.24 -5.14 4.77
N HIS A 107 -1.28 -4.74 6.02
CA HIS A 107 -0.56 -3.55 6.46
C HIS A 107 0.58 -3.86 7.43
N GLY A 108 1.61 -3.03 7.43
CA GLY A 108 2.63 -3.00 8.46
C GLY A 108 2.24 -2.09 9.63
N GLY A 109 3.21 -1.66 10.42
CA GLY A 109 3.03 -0.75 11.55
C GLY A 109 4.27 -0.62 12.43
N GLY A 110 5.43 -0.99 11.88
CA GLY A 110 6.67 -1.07 12.66
C GLY A 110 7.06 0.22 13.38
N LYS A 111 6.85 1.38 12.75
CA LYS A 111 7.13 2.69 13.38
C LYS A 111 6.16 2.99 14.54
N GLU A 112 4.86 2.72 14.35
CA GLU A 112 3.87 2.97 15.40
C GLU A 112 4.06 1.99 16.57
N ILE A 113 4.48 0.74 16.29
CA ILE A 113 4.90 -0.21 17.34
C ILE A 113 6.09 0.37 18.11
N SER A 114 7.18 0.78 17.44
CA SER A 114 8.35 1.36 18.11
C SER A 114 8.00 2.55 18.97
N LYS A 115 7.23 3.50 18.42
CA LYS A 115 6.76 4.69 19.14
C LYS A 115 5.90 4.36 20.37
N THR A 116 5.12 3.29 20.30
CA THR A 116 4.28 2.85 21.44
C THR A 116 5.12 2.14 22.49
N LEU A 117 6.05 1.27 22.07
CA LEU A 117 7.02 0.62 22.98
C LEU A 117 7.85 1.67 23.75
N ASP A 118 8.37 2.68 23.04
CA ASP A 118 9.13 3.78 23.66
C ASP A 118 8.31 4.53 24.72
N LYS A 119 7.04 4.82 24.44
CA LYS A 119 6.13 5.44 25.42
C LYS A 119 5.86 4.57 26.65
N MET A 120 5.93 3.26 26.50
CA MET A 120 5.76 2.30 27.58
C MET A 120 7.08 1.91 28.25
N ASN A 121 8.20 2.55 27.87
CA ASN A 121 9.56 2.23 28.32
C ASN A 121 9.96 0.78 28.05
N LEU A 122 9.43 0.16 26.98
CA LEU A 122 9.82 -1.17 26.50
C LEU A 122 10.87 -1.04 25.40
N LYS A 123 11.85 -1.96 25.38
CA LYS A 123 12.91 -1.92 24.37
C LYS A 123 12.42 -2.49 23.04
N SER A 124 12.88 -1.91 21.96
CA SER A 124 12.68 -2.42 20.60
C SER A 124 14.02 -2.94 20.06
N GLU A 125 14.13 -4.24 19.86
CA GLU A 125 15.32 -4.89 19.30
C GLU A 125 14.98 -5.47 17.92
N PHE A 126 15.95 -5.40 16.99
CA PHE A 126 15.85 -6.01 15.67
C PHE A 126 17.00 -6.98 15.43
N TYR A 127 16.71 -8.10 14.79
CA TYR A 127 17.69 -9.05 14.36
C TYR A 127 17.38 -9.48 12.91
N GLU A 128 18.33 -9.30 12.01
CA GLU A 128 18.19 -9.59 10.57
C GLU A 128 16.88 -9.02 9.96
N GLY A 129 16.53 -7.79 10.36
CA GLY A 129 15.33 -7.10 9.86
C GLY A 129 14.01 -7.48 10.53
N TYR A 130 13.99 -8.48 11.39
CA TYR A 130 12.82 -8.86 12.17
C TYR A 130 12.87 -8.24 13.57
N ARG A 131 11.70 -7.79 14.06
CA ARG A 131 11.58 -7.30 15.44
C ARG A 131 11.60 -8.50 16.40
N VAL A 132 12.60 -8.57 17.26
CA VAL A 132 12.58 -9.50 18.41
C VAL A 132 11.41 -9.09 19.30
N THR A 133 10.52 -10.01 19.61
CA THR A 133 9.25 -9.69 20.28
C THR A 133 9.07 -10.59 21.50
N GLY A 134 9.23 -10.06 22.69
CA GLY A 134 8.93 -10.75 23.94
C GLY A 134 7.42 -10.76 24.25
N ASP A 135 7.06 -11.24 25.44
CA ASP A 135 5.65 -11.37 25.85
C ASP A 135 4.98 -10.00 26.03
N GLU A 136 5.67 -9.06 26.66
CA GLU A 136 5.16 -7.70 26.88
C GLU A 136 5.08 -6.91 25.56
N GLU A 137 6.13 -7.03 24.74
CA GLU A 137 6.16 -6.39 23.42
C GLU A 137 5.05 -6.94 22.52
N MET A 138 4.72 -8.24 22.62
CA MET A 138 3.65 -8.83 21.81
C MET A 138 2.27 -8.23 22.12
N ASN A 139 1.99 -7.92 23.38
CA ASN A 139 0.75 -7.22 23.74
C ASN A 139 0.66 -5.86 23.07
N VAL A 140 1.78 -5.12 23.02
CA VAL A 140 1.84 -3.83 22.32
C VAL A 140 1.70 -4.01 20.80
N VAL A 141 2.38 -5.00 20.23
CA VAL A 141 2.27 -5.32 18.80
C VAL A 141 0.83 -5.61 18.41
N GLU A 142 0.12 -6.43 19.17
CA GLU A 142 -1.28 -6.77 18.91
C GLU A 142 -2.20 -5.57 19.05
N MET A 143 -2.07 -4.79 20.13
CA MET A 143 -2.84 -3.53 20.30
C MET A 143 -2.62 -2.55 19.14
N VAL A 144 -1.38 -2.38 18.71
CA VAL A 144 -1.04 -1.43 17.66
C VAL A 144 -1.50 -1.93 16.29
N LEU A 145 -1.13 -3.16 15.93
CA LEU A 145 -1.46 -3.68 14.60
C LEU A 145 -2.95 -3.94 14.42
N SER A 146 -3.56 -4.72 15.32
CA SER A 146 -4.96 -5.16 15.16
C SER A 146 -5.97 -4.13 15.66
N GLY A 147 -5.57 -3.30 16.62
CA GLY A 147 -6.41 -2.22 17.15
C GLY A 147 -6.20 -0.89 16.43
N SER A 148 -5.07 -0.23 16.67
CA SER A 148 -4.87 1.16 16.24
C SER A 148 -4.70 1.29 14.72
N VAL A 149 -3.70 0.64 14.12
CA VAL A 149 -3.36 0.80 12.69
C VAL A 149 -4.46 0.23 11.80
N ASN A 150 -4.90 -1.00 12.08
CA ASN A 150 -5.96 -1.65 11.30
C ASN A 150 -7.24 -0.80 11.27
N LYS A 151 -7.71 -0.35 12.43
CA LYS A 151 -8.97 0.42 12.51
C LYS A 151 -8.85 1.83 11.94
N LYS A 152 -7.68 2.47 12.00
CA LYS A 152 -7.44 3.74 11.31
C LYS A 152 -7.52 3.59 9.79
N ILE A 153 -7.01 2.49 9.22
CA ILE A 153 -7.13 2.21 7.79
C ILE A 153 -8.61 2.03 7.42
N VAL A 154 -9.33 1.20 8.18
CA VAL A 154 -10.77 0.96 7.96
C VAL A 154 -11.58 2.26 8.07
N GLU A 155 -11.32 3.09 9.08
CA GLU A 155 -11.97 4.38 9.27
C GLU A 155 -11.77 5.30 8.06
N ARG A 156 -10.55 5.37 7.52
CA ARG A 156 -10.25 6.21 6.36
C ARG A 156 -10.97 5.79 5.09
N PHE A 157 -11.25 4.50 4.93
CA PHE A 157 -12.11 4.01 3.83
C PHE A 157 -13.58 4.42 3.99
N SER A 158 -14.03 4.82 5.19
CA SER A 158 -15.41 5.23 5.42
C SER A 158 -15.85 6.45 4.60
N GLN A 159 -14.91 7.19 4.04
CA GLN A 159 -15.18 8.30 3.09
C GLN A 159 -15.37 7.83 1.65
N SER A 160 -15.15 6.56 1.37
CA SER A 160 -15.34 5.92 0.06
C SER A 160 -16.59 5.06 0.12
N ASP A 161 -17.30 4.96 -0.98
CA ASP A 161 -18.56 4.19 -1.05
C ASP A 161 -18.30 2.69 -1.25
N ILE A 162 -17.45 2.10 -0.37
CA ILE A 162 -17.11 0.67 -0.35
C ILE A 162 -17.26 0.08 1.06
N GLN A 163 -17.58 -1.21 1.13
CA GLN A 163 -17.66 -1.93 2.40
C GLN A 163 -16.27 -2.46 2.78
N VAL A 164 -15.77 -2.10 3.95
CA VAL A 164 -14.45 -2.49 4.42
C VAL A 164 -14.53 -3.11 5.82
N VAL A 165 -13.81 -4.19 6.01
CA VAL A 165 -13.68 -4.87 7.32
C VAL A 165 -12.21 -5.04 7.68
N GLY A 166 -11.89 -4.76 8.94
CA GLY A 166 -10.56 -4.98 9.50
C GLY A 166 -10.52 -6.19 10.42
N ILE A 167 -9.62 -7.12 10.11
CA ILE A 167 -9.38 -8.36 10.86
C ILE A 167 -7.90 -8.56 11.11
N SER A 168 -7.55 -9.49 11.98
CA SER A 168 -6.18 -9.96 12.19
C SER A 168 -5.98 -11.36 11.62
N GLY A 169 -4.76 -11.74 11.34
CA GLY A 169 -4.46 -13.11 10.93
C GLY A 169 -4.74 -14.16 12.01
N ALA A 170 -4.92 -13.73 13.26
CA ALA A 170 -5.34 -14.61 14.36
C ALA A 170 -6.85 -14.93 14.34
N ASP A 171 -7.68 -14.05 13.73
CA ASP A 171 -9.10 -14.26 13.60
C ASP A 171 -9.39 -15.46 12.68
N GLY A 172 -10.27 -16.35 13.10
CA GLY A 172 -10.57 -17.57 12.35
C GLY A 172 -9.37 -18.49 12.08
N ASN A 173 -8.22 -18.27 12.74
CA ASN A 173 -6.95 -18.93 12.46
C ASN A 173 -6.46 -18.75 11.01
N ILE A 174 -6.69 -17.57 10.42
CA ILE A 174 -6.25 -17.25 9.06
C ILE A 174 -4.75 -17.52 8.90
N LEU A 175 -3.91 -17.03 9.84
CA LEU A 175 -2.46 -17.25 9.81
C LEU A 175 -2.05 -18.15 10.98
N THR A 176 -1.77 -19.42 10.71
CA THR A 176 -1.15 -20.35 11.68
C THR A 176 0.34 -20.36 11.46
N ALA A 177 1.09 -20.26 12.56
CA ALA A 177 2.55 -20.13 12.54
C ALA A 177 3.24 -21.03 13.55
N VAL A 178 4.55 -21.24 13.35
CA VAL A 178 5.50 -21.81 14.32
C VAL A 178 6.48 -20.73 14.76
N PRO A 179 7.20 -20.92 15.89
CA PRO A 179 8.22 -19.97 16.31
C PRO A 179 9.30 -19.77 15.24
N LYS A 180 9.65 -18.49 14.95
CA LYS A 180 10.68 -18.16 13.96
C LYS A 180 12.07 -18.21 14.57
N TYR A 181 12.98 -18.88 13.87
CA TYR A 181 14.41 -18.94 14.19
C TYR A 181 15.23 -18.39 13.02
N ILE A 182 16.22 -17.56 13.32
CA ILE A 182 17.20 -17.08 12.33
C ILE A 182 18.59 -17.38 12.85
N ASN A 183 19.39 -18.11 12.09
CA ASN A 183 20.74 -18.56 12.47
C ASN A 183 20.76 -19.25 13.85
N GLY A 184 19.73 -20.02 14.18
CA GLY A 184 19.58 -20.70 15.46
C GLY A 184 19.13 -19.83 16.64
N LYS A 185 18.96 -18.50 16.44
CA LYS A 185 18.44 -17.57 17.44
C LYS A 185 16.91 -17.53 17.36
N ALA A 186 16.23 -17.81 18.48
CA ALA A 186 14.80 -17.60 18.63
C ALA A 186 14.49 -16.09 18.67
N LEU A 187 13.45 -15.66 18.00
CA LEU A 187 13.02 -14.25 17.97
C LEU A 187 11.88 -13.94 18.94
N GLY A 188 11.62 -14.83 19.89
CA GLY A 188 10.52 -14.73 20.83
C GLY A 188 9.17 -15.02 20.15
N ARG A 189 8.18 -14.16 20.33
CA ARG A 189 6.86 -14.27 19.72
C ARG A 189 6.84 -13.76 18.28
N VAL A 190 7.79 -14.19 17.47
CA VAL A 190 7.78 -13.98 16.01
C VAL A 190 7.46 -15.31 15.35
N GLY A 191 6.55 -15.29 14.38
CA GLY A 191 6.04 -16.49 13.73
C GLY A 191 6.49 -16.63 12.28
N ASP A 192 6.77 -17.89 11.89
CA ASP A 192 6.82 -18.33 10.50
C ASP A 192 5.49 -19.00 10.12
N ILE A 193 4.85 -18.54 9.07
CA ILE A 193 3.55 -19.05 8.63
C ILE A 193 3.72 -20.48 8.11
N THR A 194 2.90 -21.40 8.62
CA THR A 194 2.89 -22.80 8.17
C THR A 194 1.58 -23.20 7.51
N LYS A 195 0.50 -22.46 7.79
CA LYS A 195 -0.81 -22.69 7.18
C LYS A 195 -1.57 -21.36 7.10
N VAL A 196 -2.27 -21.18 5.98
CA VAL A 196 -3.25 -20.10 5.79
C VAL A 196 -4.63 -20.74 5.61
N ASP A 197 -5.63 -20.24 6.34
CA ASP A 197 -7.04 -20.61 6.16
C ASP A 197 -7.78 -19.42 5.56
N THR A 198 -8.24 -19.56 4.33
CA THR A 198 -8.85 -18.47 3.56
C THR A 198 -10.36 -18.35 3.75
N SER A 199 -11.00 -19.29 4.46
CA SER A 199 -12.46 -19.42 4.53
C SER A 199 -13.18 -18.15 5.00
N LEU A 200 -12.62 -17.44 5.98
CA LEU A 200 -13.17 -16.16 6.43
C LEU A 200 -13.00 -15.07 5.36
N VAL A 201 -11.81 -14.98 4.74
CA VAL A 201 -11.53 -13.99 3.70
C VAL A 201 -12.39 -14.23 2.47
N ASP A 202 -12.53 -15.48 2.02
CA ASP A 202 -13.40 -15.84 0.90
C ASP A 202 -14.87 -15.50 1.19
N THR A 203 -15.36 -15.77 2.41
CA THR A 203 -16.71 -15.38 2.84
C THR A 203 -16.92 -13.86 2.76
N LEU A 204 -15.94 -13.08 3.19
CA LEU A 204 -15.99 -11.62 3.14
C LEU A 204 -15.97 -11.11 1.70
N PHE A 205 -15.12 -11.69 0.85
CA PHE A 205 -15.07 -11.38 -0.58
C PHE A 205 -16.40 -11.66 -1.29
N ASP A 206 -17.05 -12.78 -0.97
CA ASP A 206 -18.35 -13.14 -1.56
C ASP A 206 -19.50 -12.23 -1.11
N LYS A 207 -19.31 -11.53 0.00
CA LYS A 207 -20.21 -10.46 0.48
C LYS A 207 -19.82 -9.06 0.02
N GLY A 208 -18.78 -8.93 -0.84
CA GLY A 208 -18.36 -7.66 -1.41
C GLY A 208 -17.50 -6.79 -0.48
N TYR A 209 -16.95 -7.36 0.60
CA TYR A 209 -16.07 -6.60 1.49
C TYR A 209 -14.64 -6.52 0.95
N THR A 210 -14.04 -5.35 1.04
CA THR A 210 -12.58 -5.18 1.07
C THR A 210 -12.07 -5.57 2.45
N VAL A 211 -11.05 -6.40 2.52
CA VAL A 211 -10.50 -6.93 3.78
C VAL A 211 -9.19 -6.22 4.11
N VAL A 212 -9.06 -5.71 5.34
CA VAL A 212 -7.81 -5.16 5.88
C VAL A 212 -7.27 -6.10 6.94
N LEU A 213 -6.15 -6.75 6.66
CA LEU A 213 -5.54 -7.77 7.50
C LEU A 213 -4.33 -7.23 8.25
N SER A 214 -4.31 -7.33 9.57
CA SER A 214 -3.11 -7.13 10.37
C SER A 214 -2.29 -8.41 10.46
N PRO A 215 -0.94 -8.35 10.38
CA PRO A 215 -0.06 -9.51 10.36
C PRO A 215 0.23 -10.04 11.79
N VAL A 216 -0.84 -10.36 12.50
CA VAL A 216 -0.80 -11.07 13.79
C VAL A 216 -1.35 -12.47 13.56
N GLY A 217 -0.56 -13.50 13.82
CA GLY A 217 -0.96 -14.89 13.61
C GLY A 217 -1.10 -15.66 14.92
N ARG A 218 -1.43 -16.95 14.81
CA ARG A 218 -1.52 -17.87 15.95
C ARG A 218 -0.46 -18.95 15.87
N CYS A 219 0.18 -19.19 17.03
CA CYS A 219 1.12 -20.27 17.24
C CYS A 219 0.61 -21.14 18.40
N SER A 220 0.57 -22.45 18.22
CA SER A 220 0.05 -23.37 19.25
C SER A 220 0.85 -23.32 20.57
N SER A 221 2.16 -23.08 20.51
CA SER A 221 3.05 -23.03 21.65
C SER A 221 3.22 -21.64 22.27
N LEU A 222 2.95 -20.56 21.50
CA LEU A 222 3.21 -19.17 21.93
C LEU A 222 1.94 -18.31 22.03
N GLY A 223 0.79 -18.78 21.56
CA GLY A 223 -0.42 -17.96 21.44
C GLY A 223 -0.37 -17.04 20.23
N THR A 224 -0.65 -15.74 20.39
CA THR A 224 -0.50 -14.76 19.29
C THR A 224 0.97 -14.48 19.02
N VAL A 225 1.31 -14.28 17.74
CA VAL A 225 2.68 -14.02 17.28
C VAL A 225 2.70 -12.88 16.25
N ASN A 226 3.77 -12.12 16.28
CA ASN A 226 4.08 -11.08 15.31
C ASN A 226 4.59 -11.73 14.01
N ILE A 227 3.97 -11.41 12.90
CA ILE A 227 4.36 -11.91 11.58
C ILE A 227 4.88 -10.72 10.75
N ASN A 228 5.90 -10.96 9.94
CA ASN A 228 6.35 -9.95 8.98
C ASN A 228 5.25 -9.67 7.96
N ALA A 229 4.96 -8.40 7.69
CA ALA A 229 3.87 -8.01 6.81
C ALA A 229 4.10 -8.41 5.33
N ASP A 230 5.36 -8.48 4.89
CA ASP A 230 5.70 -8.94 3.53
C ASP A 230 5.49 -10.46 3.43
N ASP A 231 5.90 -11.22 4.46
CA ASP A 231 5.66 -12.66 4.55
C ASP A 231 4.15 -12.95 4.59
N ALA A 232 3.39 -12.20 5.40
CA ALA A 232 1.93 -12.34 5.48
C ALA A 232 1.25 -12.05 4.14
N ALA A 233 1.63 -10.97 3.45
CA ALA A 233 1.07 -10.61 2.16
C ALA A 233 1.37 -11.67 1.09
N GLY A 234 2.60 -12.18 1.03
CA GLY A 234 3.01 -13.23 0.10
C GLY A 234 2.24 -14.54 0.33
N GLN A 235 2.18 -15.01 1.59
CA GLN A 235 1.47 -16.25 1.93
C GLN A 235 -0.04 -16.13 1.72
N MET A 236 -0.62 -14.97 2.02
CA MET A 236 -2.03 -14.70 1.70
C MET A 236 -2.27 -14.70 0.20
N ALA A 237 -1.38 -14.08 -0.60
CA ALA A 237 -1.51 -14.05 -2.05
C ALA A 237 -1.50 -15.46 -2.66
N LEU A 238 -0.61 -16.32 -2.19
CA LEU A 238 -0.58 -17.72 -2.60
C LEU A 238 -1.88 -18.46 -2.20
N ALA A 239 -2.29 -18.31 -0.95
CA ALA A 239 -3.41 -19.07 -0.41
C ALA A 239 -4.78 -18.70 -1.02
N ILE A 240 -4.97 -17.44 -1.41
CA ILE A 240 -6.20 -17.00 -2.09
C ILE A 240 -6.12 -17.07 -3.60
N ASP A 241 -5.10 -17.70 -4.19
CA ASP A 241 -4.85 -17.72 -5.65
C ASP A 241 -4.91 -16.29 -6.24
N ALA A 242 -4.16 -15.36 -5.67
CA ALA A 242 -4.19 -13.97 -6.09
C ALA A 242 -3.71 -13.80 -7.55
N ASP A 243 -4.45 -13.02 -8.33
CA ASP A 243 -4.01 -12.62 -9.66
C ASP A 243 -2.85 -11.61 -9.56
N TYR A 244 -2.90 -10.73 -8.55
CA TYR A 244 -1.91 -9.66 -8.36
C TYR A 244 -1.51 -9.52 -6.91
N LEU A 245 -0.20 -9.36 -6.68
CA LEU A 245 0.36 -8.92 -5.39
C LEU A 245 1.09 -7.59 -5.59
N VAL A 246 0.66 -6.56 -4.90
CA VAL A 246 1.24 -5.20 -5.00
C VAL A 246 1.91 -4.85 -3.68
N TYR A 247 3.22 -4.69 -3.69
CA TYR A 247 3.98 -4.13 -2.57
C TYR A 247 4.11 -2.62 -2.71
N ILE A 248 3.49 -1.87 -1.82
CA ILE A 248 3.66 -0.42 -1.76
C ILE A 248 4.85 -0.09 -0.87
N THR A 249 5.80 0.63 -1.44
CA THR A 249 7.08 1.01 -0.80
C THR A 249 7.33 2.52 -0.96
N ASP A 250 8.42 3.01 -0.39
CA ASP A 250 8.89 4.40 -0.54
C ASP A 250 10.01 4.55 -1.58
N VAL A 251 10.31 3.49 -2.32
CA VAL A 251 11.31 3.49 -3.39
C VAL A 251 10.68 3.21 -4.76
N ASN A 252 11.34 3.65 -5.83
CA ASN A 252 10.85 3.53 -7.21
C ASN A 252 11.03 2.11 -7.81
N GLY A 253 10.69 1.07 -7.04
CA GLY A 253 10.78 -0.31 -7.51
C GLY A 253 12.12 -0.99 -7.19
N ILE A 254 12.59 -1.84 -8.08
CA ILE A 254 13.82 -2.62 -7.95
C ILE A 254 14.87 -2.06 -8.91
N PHE A 255 16.06 -1.79 -8.40
CA PHE A 255 17.18 -1.22 -9.17
C PHE A 255 18.29 -2.26 -9.32
N LEU A 256 18.97 -2.30 -10.46
CA LEU A 256 20.21 -3.10 -10.62
C LEU A 256 21.33 -2.56 -9.72
N ASP A 257 21.37 -1.25 -9.57
CA ASP A 257 22.27 -0.55 -8.65
C ASP A 257 21.45 0.41 -7.79
N SER A 258 21.39 0.15 -6.49
CA SER A 258 20.63 0.96 -5.52
C SER A 258 21.09 2.42 -5.42
N GLN A 259 22.28 2.74 -5.92
CA GLN A 259 22.83 4.08 -5.97
C GLN A 259 22.48 4.82 -7.29
N ASN A 260 21.85 4.14 -8.26
CA ASN A 260 21.59 4.69 -9.58
C ASN A 260 20.13 4.44 -10.00
N GLU A 261 19.27 5.45 -9.83
CA GLU A 261 17.85 5.38 -10.20
C GLU A 261 17.60 5.08 -11.69
N LYS A 262 18.57 5.33 -12.57
CA LYS A 262 18.46 5.01 -14.00
C LYS A 262 18.51 3.50 -14.28
N THR A 263 18.86 2.70 -13.29
CA THR A 263 18.87 1.23 -13.37
C THR A 263 17.57 0.59 -12.87
N ALA A 264 16.51 1.37 -12.71
CA ALA A 264 15.18 0.87 -12.33
C ALA A 264 14.68 -0.14 -13.37
N LEU A 265 14.20 -1.26 -12.88
CA LEU A 265 13.52 -2.26 -13.70
C LEU A 265 12.03 -1.88 -13.78
N GLU A 266 11.49 -1.73 -14.98
CA GLU A 266 10.06 -1.40 -15.14
C GLU A 266 9.21 -2.67 -15.13
N ARG A 267 9.34 -3.51 -16.16
CA ARG A 267 8.63 -4.81 -16.26
C ARG A 267 9.62 -5.90 -16.70
N ILE A 268 9.66 -6.98 -15.96
CA ILE A 268 10.56 -8.12 -16.25
C ILE A 268 9.81 -9.45 -16.03
N THR A 269 10.28 -10.50 -16.69
CA THR A 269 9.82 -11.87 -16.43
C THR A 269 10.61 -12.50 -15.27
N VAL A 270 10.06 -13.57 -14.69
CA VAL A 270 10.77 -14.40 -13.70
C VAL A 270 12.12 -14.89 -14.23
N GLU A 271 12.18 -15.31 -15.49
CA GLU A 271 13.45 -15.74 -16.11
C GLU A 271 14.48 -14.62 -16.10
N LYS A 272 14.09 -13.40 -16.46
CA LYS A 272 14.97 -12.24 -16.41
C LYS A 272 15.41 -11.93 -14.98
N ALA A 273 14.50 -12.04 -14.02
CA ALA A 273 14.81 -11.85 -12.60
C ALA A 273 15.84 -12.89 -12.10
N LYS A 274 15.69 -14.17 -12.48
CA LYS A 274 16.68 -15.22 -12.19
C LYS A 274 18.05 -14.92 -12.81
N MET A 275 18.08 -14.56 -14.10
CA MET A 275 19.33 -14.18 -14.77
C MET A 275 20.05 -13.02 -14.04
N LEU A 276 19.32 -12.05 -13.50
CA LEU A 276 19.90 -10.94 -12.74
C LEU A 276 20.50 -11.40 -11.41
N LEU A 277 19.90 -12.38 -10.74
CA LEU A 277 20.46 -13.00 -9.53
C LEU A 277 21.72 -13.80 -9.86
N ASP A 278 21.65 -14.69 -10.85
CA ASP A 278 22.75 -15.61 -11.22
C ASP A 278 23.98 -14.86 -11.75
N SER A 279 23.78 -13.77 -12.47
CA SER A 279 24.87 -12.92 -12.97
C SER A 279 25.54 -12.06 -11.92
N GLY A 280 25.00 -12.01 -10.68
CA GLY A 280 25.51 -11.15 -9.61
C GLY A 280 25.27 -9.65 -9.84
N LEU A 281 24.42 -9.28 -10.81
CA LEU A 281 23.98 -7.89 -11.03
C LEU A 281 23.05 -7.41 -9.93
N ALA A 282 22.26 -8.29 -9.34
CA ALA A 282 21.48 -8.00 -8.16
C ALA A 282 22.39 -7.89 -6.93
N LYS A 283 22.27 -6.81 -6.14
CA LYS A 283 23.12 -6.54 -4.98
C LYS A 283 22.33 -6.19 -3.73
N GLY A 284 22.91 -6.50 -2.56
CA GLY A 284 22.38 -6.09 -1.26
C GLY A 284 20.95 -6.54 -1.01
N GLY A 285 20.11 -5.64 -0.52
CA GLY A 285 18.71 -5.91 -0.17
C GLY A 285 17.80 -6.28 -1.36
N MET A 286 18.27 -6.15 -2.60
CA MET A 286 17.52 -6.55 -3.79
C MET A 286 17.48 -8.08 -3.94
N ILE A 287 18.56 -8.78 -3.56
CA ILE A 287 18.65 -10.24 -3.65
C ILE A 287 17.46 -10.92 -2.94
N PRO A 288 17.25 -10.72 -1.62
CA PRO A 288 16.14 -11.37 -0.93
C PRO A 288 14.78 -10.97 -1.48
N LYS A 289 14.64 -9.72 -1.95
CA LYS A 289 13.38 -9.23 -2.52
C LYS A 289 13.04 -9.91 -3.84
N LEU A 290 14.00 -9.99 -4.78
CA LEU A 290 13.81 -10.70 -6.05
C LEU A 290 13.59 -12.19 -5.83
N THR A 291 14.38 -12.83 -4.93
CA THR A 291 14.21 -14.24 -4.59
C THR A 291 12.80 -14.53 -4.07
N ASN A 292 12.28 -13.67 -3.19
CA ASN A 292 10.91 -13.83 -2.67
C ASN A 292 9.86 -13.66 -3.79
N ILE A 293 10.01 -12.66 -4.66
CA ILE A 293 9.08 -12.42 -5.78
C ILE A 293 9.08 -13.61 -6.76
N ILE A 294 10.26 -14.10 -7.13
CA ILE A 294 10.39 -15.29 -7.99
C ILE A 294 9.64 -16.47 -7.38
N ASN A 295 9.89 -16.72 -6.08
CA ASN A 295 9.25 -17.81 -5.35
C ASN A 295 7.70 -17.69 -5.35
N LEU A 296 7.18 -16.49 -5.16
CA LEU A 296 5.74 -16.23 -5.15
C LEU A 296 5.11 -16.51 -6.53
N ILE A 297 5.76 -16.09 -7.61
CA ILE A 297 5.26 -16.29 -8.97
C ILE A 297 5.34 -17.78 -9.36
N GLU A 298 6.46 -18.45 -9.06
CA GLU A 298 6.62 -19.88 -9.32
C GLU A 298 5.61 -20.76 -8.56
N ASN A 299 5.10 -20.27 -7.42
CA ASN A 299 4.09 -20.95 -6.61
C ASN A 299 2.66 -20.47 -6.87
N GLY A 300 2.41 -19.66 -7.92
CA GLY A 300 1.07 -19.42 -8.42
C GLY A 300 0.57 -17.98 -8.45
N VAL A 301 1.24 -17.02 -7.82
CA VAL A 301 0.91 -15.59 -8.00
C VAL A 301 1.24 -15.20 -9.43
N LYS A 302 0.28 -14.62 -10.16
CA LYS A 302 0.47 -14.36 -11.59
C LYS A 302 1.38 -13.16 -11.86
N GLU A 303 1.26 -12.12 -11.04
CA GLU A 303 2.02 -10.89 -11.19
C GLU A 303 2.33 -10.27 -9.83
N VAL A 304 3.57 -9.82 -9.64
CA VAL A 304 3.99 -9.10 -8.43
C VAL A 304 4.53 -7.73 -8.82
N ALA A 305 3.89 -6.68 -8.31
CA ALA A 305 4.31 -5.30 -8.50
C ALA A 305 4.94 -4.72 -7.22
N VAL A 306 6.02 -3.98 -7.38
CA VAL A 306 6.66 -3.18 -6.31
C VAL A 306 6.56 -1.72 -6.72
N LEU A 307 5.61 -0.99 -6.14
CA LEU A 307 5.25 0.36 -6.56
C LEU A 307 5.63 1.41 -5.50
N ASN A 308 6.03 2.59 -5.95
CA ASN A 308 6.25 3.73 -5.06
C ASN A 308 4.90 4.33 -4.63
N GLY A 309 4.60 4.23 -3.33
CA GLY A 309 3.38 4.79 -2.74
C GLY A 309 3.37 6.32 -2.63
N ARG A 310 4.50 7.00 -2.88
CA ARG A 310 4.57 8.46 -2.90
C ARG A 310 4.05 9.07 -4.22
N VAL A 311 3.95 8.25 -5.26
CA VAL A 311 3.45 8.66 -6.56
C VAL A 311 1.94 8.52 -6.60
N ARG A 312 1.26 9.62 -6.87
CA ARG A 312 -0.21 9.64 -6.95
C ARG A 312 -0.71 8.79 -8.11
N TYR A 313 -1.80 8.08 -7.90
CA TYR A 313 -2.45 7.19 -8.88
C TYR A 313 -1.57 6.02 -9.37
N ASN A 314 -0.49 5.70 -8.65
CA ASN A 314 0.48 4.72 -9.13
C ASN A 314 -0.09 3.30 -9.19
N ILE A 315 -1.00 2.95 -8.28
CA ILE A 315 -1.68 1.64 -8.29
C ILE A 315 -2.62 1.57 -9.50
N ILE A 316 -3.46 2.57 -9.72
CA ILE A 316 -4.37 2.60 -10.88
C ILE A 316 -3.61 2.62 -12.18
N SER A 317 -2.52 3.41 -12.29
CA SER A 317 -1.67 3.50 -13.47
C SER A 317 -1.17 2.14 -13.93
N GLU A 318 -0.80 1.25 -12.99
CA GLU A 318 -0.38 -0.11 -13.31
C GLU A 318 -1.48 -0.89 -14.04
N PHE A 319 -2.70 -0.83 -13.52
CA PHE A 319 -3.80 -1.62 -14.06
C PHE A 319 -4.41 -1.07 -15.36
N ILE A 320 -4.23 0.21 -15.65
CA ILE A 320 -4.67 0.81 -16.93
C ILE A 320 -3.58 0.87 -18.00
N GLY A 321 -2.38 0.30 -17.71
CA GLY A 321 -1.24 0.32 -18.64
C GLY A 321 -0.62 1.71 -18.83
N ALA A 322 -0.81 2.63 -17.88
CA ALA A 322 -0.11 3.91 -17.86
C ALA A 322 1.30 3.76 -17.30
N LYS A 323 2.11 4.78 -17.43
CA LYS A 323 3.47 4.77 -16.88
C LYS A 323 3.42 4.72 -15.35
N THR A 324 4.05 3.72 -14.74
CA THR A 324 4.18 3.54 -13.31
C THR A 324 5.58 3.82 -12.81
N MET A 325 5.70 4.17 -11.54
CA MET A 325 7.00 4.25 -10.84
C MET A 325 7.13 3.02 -9.95
N GLY A 326 7.78 2.00 -10.51
CA GLY A 326 7.92 0.72 -9.84
C GLY A 326 8.50 -0.35 -10.74
N THR A 327 8.51 -1.57 -10.24
CA THR A 327 8.91 -2.77 -10.96
C THR A 327 7.77 -3.78 -10.92
N VAL A 328 7.48 -4.36 -12.06
CA VAL A 328 6.52 -5.46 -12.19
C VAL A 328 7.26 -6.71 -12.64
N VAL A 329 7.02 -7.81 -11.95
CA VAL A 329 7.54 -9.13 -12.31
C VAL A 329 6.35 -10.03 -12.66
N THR A 330 6.42 -10.64 -13.84
CA THR A 330 5.39 -11.54 -14.34
C THR A 330 5.93 -12.96 -14.49
N GLY A 331 5.05 -13.96 -14.42
CA GLY A 331 5.33 -15.23 -15.08
C GLY A 331 5.60 -15.00 -16.58
N ASP A 332 5.93 -16.03 -17.31
CA ASP A 332 6.25 -15.93 -18.75
C ASP A 332 5.09 -15.42 -19.58
#